data_b865c78a0611a709dd9b5277d02bf15b
#
_entry.id   b865c78a0611a709dd9b5277d02bf15b
#
_cell.length_a   1.000
_cell.length_b   1.000
_cell.length_c   1.000
_cell.angle_alpha   90.00
_cell.angle_beta   90.00
_cell.angle_gamma   90.00
#
_symmetry.space_group_name_H-M   'P 1'
#
loop_
_entity.id
_entity.type
_entity.pdbx_description
1 polymer ?
#
loop_
_entity_poly.entity_id
_entity_poly.type
_entity_poly.pdbx_seq_one_letter_code
_entity_poly.pdbx_strand_id
1 'polypeptide(L)'
;ATALLPFLLFPLFGVMNASDTASAYYSPILFLVLGGAIIALAIERTGLHRRLALAIVKRGGSTPAAMLLAFMTATAIISLIVSNTATTLIMMPIAVAVLAAAQIKPGHTDGFAGALAMGIAFAASIGGLGTLVGSPTNAIAAGIIERATGLHIGFLTWAMYGVPLVLVAIPLCWWILMKVQRVQPTDFDAAQALAGIGSAGDWSAAEKRLVPLIVAVVAAWIAIPFVTPYLPKDSLTDGTVAVAAALLLFVIPDGTGRAILNWEEANRAPWGVIMLFGGGLALAAGMGQSGLGDWLGTALQPLRAVHPLVVAIVLVAIVILITEFASNVAAASGIIPVVAGIIAATGIDPILLALPAAWAASWGFMLPSGTGPNAIAWATGHIALPRMLKAGFLIDLAGVPLMVGMVWLIAALIG
;
A
#
# COMPACT_ATOMS: atom_id res chain seq x y z
N ALA A 1 1.25 5.04 21.13
CA ALA A 1 1.93 4.95 22.44
C ALA A 1 3.01 3.86 22.45
N THR A 2 2.69 2.60 22.04
CA THR A 2 3.65 1.45 22.06
C THR A 2 4.91 1.69 21.22
N ALA A 3 4.84 2.48 20.15
CA ALA A 3 5.99 2.84 19.34
C ALA A 3 7.08 3.62 20.09
N LEU A 4 6.77 4.20 21.24
CA LEU A 4 7.73 4.92 22.07
C LEU A 4 8.41 4.03 23.11
N LEU A 5 7.98 2.77 23.28
CA LEU A 5 8.58 1.84 24.22
C LEU A 5 10.09 1.60 23.99
N PRO A 6 10.58 1.45 22.74
CA PRO A 6 12.02 1.32 22.52
C PRO A 6 12.82 2.48 23.12
N PHE A 7 12.35 3.73 22.95
CA PHE A 7 13.02 4.90 23.50
C PHE A 7 13.12 4.90 25.04
N LEU A 8 12.13 4.32 25.70
CA LEU A 8 12.13 4.19 27.18
C LEU A 8 12.93 2.97 27.62
N LEU A 9 12.70 1.81 26.99
CA LEU A 9 13.18 0.52 27.52
C LEU A 9 14.62 0.23 27.11
N PHE A 10 15.08 0.64 25.93
CA PHE A 10 16.44 0.34 25.48
C PHE A 10 17.51 0.98 26.34
N PRO A 11 17.41 2.30 26.70
CA PRO A 11 18.34 2.88 27.67
C PRO A 11 18.24 2.25 29.05
N LEU A 12 17.01 1.95 29.51
CA LEU A 12 16.78 1.38 30.84
C LEU A 12 17.42 -0.01 31.00
N PHE A 13 17.34 -0.83 29.94
CA PHE A 13 17.90 -2.19 29.93
C PHE A 13 19.31 -2.27 29.32
N GLY A 14 19.95 -1.15 29.01
CA GLY A 14 21.31 -1.12 28.46
C GLY A 14 21.47 -1.67 27.04
N VAL A 15 20.39 -1.76 26.26
CA VAL A 15 20.43 -2.21 24.87
C VAL A 15 21.07 -1.15 23.98
N MET A 16 20.64 0.10 24.14
CA MET A 16 21.16 1.28 23.44
C MET A 16 21.04 2.50 24.36
N ASN A 17 21.93 3.49 24.21
CA ASN A 17 21.74 4.76 24.93
C ASN A 17 20.59 5.58 24.33
N ALA A 18 20.12 6.60 25.05
CA ALA A 18 18.97 7.41 24.63
C ALA A 18 19.21 8.18 23.33
N SER A 19 20.43 8.66 23.08
CA SER A 19 20.79 9.40 21.86
C SER A 19 20.75 8.48 20.62
N ASP A 20 21.36 7.31 20.71
CA ASP A 20 21.36 6.33 19.61
C ASP A 20 19.96 5.79 19.37
N THR A 21 19.19 5.55 20.44
CA THR A 21 17.79 5.13 20.30
C THR A 21 16.96 6.21 19.63
N ALA A 22 17.10 7.48 19.99
CA ALA A 22 16.39 8.59 19.34
C ALA A 22 16.75 8.70 17.85
N SER A 23 18.05 8.60 17.53
CA SER A 23 18.52 8.66 16.13
C SER A 23 17.97 7.51 15.27
N ALA A 24 17.73 6.36 15.90
CA ALA A 24 17.17 5.20 15.21
C ALA A 24 15.73 5.40 14.71
N TYR A 25 14.96 6.33 15.31
CA TYR A 25 13.59 6.62 14.87
C TYR A 25 13.50 7.29 13.51
N TYR A 26 14.57 7.93 13.03
CA TYR A 26 14.52 8.69 11.78
C TYR A 26 15.35 8.04 10.66
N SER A 27 14.80 8.06 9.44
CA SER A 27 15.50 7.68 8.23
C SER A 27 14.98 8.50 7.04
N PRO A 28 15.71 8.60 5.91
CA PRO A 28 15.23 9.28 4.69
C PRO A 28 13.88 8.77 4.18
N ILE A 29 13.60 7.48 4.32
CA ILE A 29 12.32 6.87 3.93
C ILE A 29 11.13 7.42 4.71
N LEU A 30 11.33 7.84 5.97
CA LEU A 30 10.27 8.47 6.76
C LEU A 30 9.81 9.78 6.13
N PHE A 31 10.74 10.56 5.58
CA PHE A 31 10.42 11.78 4.86
C PHE A 31 9.73 11.53 3.52
N LEU A 32 10.00 10.39 2.88
CA LEU A 32 9.22 9.92 1.72
C LEU A 32 7.77 9.66 2.12
N VAL A 33 7.53 8.98 3.24
CA VAL A 33 6.16 8.71 3.74
C VAL A 33 5.43 10.02 4.05
N LEU A 34 6.09 10.95 4.72
CA LEU A 34 5.51 12.26 5.05
C LEU A 34 5.19 13.07 3.79
N GLY A 35 6.16 13.23 2.90
CA GLY A 35 5.98 13.99 1.66
C GLY A 35 4.93 13.36 0.74
N GLY A 36 4.95 12.02 0.61
CA GLY A 36 3.94 11.27 -0.13
C GLY A 36 2.54 11.45 0.45
N ALA A 37 2.40 11.43 1.78
CA ALA A 37 1.12 11.67 2.43
C ALA A 37 0.59 13.11 2.20
N ILE A 38 1.46 14.10 2.22
CA ILE A 38 1.09 15.50 1.93
C ILE A 38 0.66 15.64 0.45
N ILE A 39 1.35 14.99 -0.48
CA ILE A 39 0.95 14.95 -1.90
C ILE A 39 -0.44 14.28 -2.04
N ALA A 40 -0.67 13.17 -1.36
CA ALA A 40 -1.97 12.48 -1.36
C ALA A 40 -3.10 13.37 -0.82
N LEU A 41 -2.85 14.16 0.24
CA LEU A 41 -3.81 15.14 0.77
C LEU A 41 -4.12 16.26 -0.26
N ALA A 42 -3.14 16.68 -1.06
CA ALA A 42 -3.38 17.65 -2.14
C ALA A 42 -4.25 17.05 -3.25
N ILE A 43 -4.03 15.78 -3.62
CA ILE A 43 -4.87 15.03 -4.57
C ILE A 43 -6.31 14.91 -4.04
N GLU A 44 -6.45 14.60 -2.74
CA GLU A 44 -7.75 14.53 -2.06
C GLU A 44 -8.45 15.88 -2.06
N ARG A 45 -7.78 16.94 -1.61
CA ARG A 45 -8.37 18.27 -1.51
C ARG A 45 -8.80 18.85 -2.86
N THR A 46 -8.01 18.68 -3.91
CA THR A 46 -8.32 19.20 -5.25
C THR A 46 -9.43 18.43 -5.95
N GLY A 47 -9.76 17.20 -5.50
CA GLY A 47 -10.73 16.34 -6.15
C GLY A 47 -10.18 15.59 -7.38
N LEU A 48 -8.88 15.69 -7.67
CA LEU A 48 -8.25 15.04 -8.82
C LEU A 48 -8.47 13.53 -8.83
N HIS A 49 -8.41 12.87 -7.67
CA HIS A 49 -8.72 11.45 -7.51
C HIS A 49 -10.13 11.09 -7.96
N ARG A 50 -11.14 11.93 -7.62
CA ARG A 50 -12.54 11.73 -8.04
C ARG A 50 -12.68 11.85 -9.56
N ARG A 51 -12.01 12.81 -10.16
CA ARG A 51 -12.00 12.99 -11.63
C ARG A 51 -11.43 11.77 -12.33
N LEU A 52 -10.30 11.26 -11.84
CA LEU A 52 -9.65 10.05 -12.37
C LEU A 52 -10.57 8.83 -12.23
N ALA A 53 -11.17 8.64 -11.06
CA ALA A 53 -12.13 7.57 -10.81
C ALA A 53 -13.30 7.61 -11.82
N LEU A 54 -13.96 8.75 -11.96
CA LEU A 54 -15.09 8.92 -12.87
C LEU A 54 -14.68 8.71 -14.33
N ALA A 55 -13.49 9.16 -14.72
CA ALA A 55 -12.99 8.98 -16.09
C ALA A 55 -12.78 7.51 -16.44
N ILE A 56 -12.28 6.69 -15.51
CA ILE A 56 -12.06 5.27 -15.72
C ILE A 56 -13.39 4.51 -15.66
N VAL A 57 -14.21 4.74 -14.63
CA VAL A 57 -15.48 4.04 -14.44
C VAL A 57 -16.44 4.27 -15.63
N LYS A 58 -16.53 5.51 -16.13
CA LYS A 58 -17.37 5.83 -17.29
C LYS A 58 -16.92 5.14 -18.59
N ARG A 59 -15.66 4.74 -18.70
CA ARG A 59 -15.13 3.98 -19.83
C ARG A 59 -15.22 2.46 -19.64
N GLY A 60 -15.60 2.00 -18.46
CA GLY A 60 -15.51 0.60 -18.04
C GLY A 60 -16.51 -0.37 -18.68
N GLY A 61 -17.41 0.11 -19.53
CA GLY A 61 -18.36 -0.74 -20.24
C GLY A 61 -19.74 -0.87 -19.57
N SER A 62 -20.67 -1.52 -20.28
CA SER A 62 -22.10 -1.58 -19.96
C SER A 62 -22.56 -2.89 -19.29
N THR A 63 -21.63 -3.73 -18.82
CA THR A 63 -21.96 -4.97 -18.12
C THR A 63 -21.55 -4.89 -16.65
N PRO A 64 -22.24 -5.58 -15.73
CA PRO A 64 -21.83 -5.64 -14.31
C PRO A 64 -20.39 -6.09 -14.13
N ALA A 65 -19.94 -7.07 -14.90
CA ALA A 65 -18.57 -7.58 -14.85
C ALA A 65 -17.53 -6.54 -15.27
N ALA A 66 -17.77 -5.83 -16.37
CA ALA A 66 -16.88 -4.78 -16.87
C ALA A 66 -16.87 -3.56 -15.93
N MET A 67 -18.02 -3.19 -15.37
CA MET A 67 -18.13 -2.12 -14.40
C MET A 67 -17.37 -2.47 -13.10
N LEU A 68 -17.48 -3.68 -12.58
CA LEU A 68 -16.70 -4.14 -11.43
C LEU A 68 -15.20 -3.99 -11.70
N LEU A 69 -14.72 -4.48 -12.86
CA LEU A 69 -13.30 -4.36 -13.22
C LEU A 69 -12.86 -2.90 -13.34
N ALA A 70 -13.72 -2.04 -13.91
CA ALA A 70 -13.42 -0.60 -14.02
C ALA A 70 -13.30 0.07 -12.64
N PHE A 71 -14.21 -0.23 -11.71
CA PHE A 71 -14.11 0.26 -10.33
C PHE A 71 -12.84 -0.24 -9.64
N MET A 72 -12.52 -1.53 -9.77
CA MET A 72 -11.30 -2.10 -9.20
C MET A 72 -10.05 -1.49 -9.81
N THR A 73 -10.00 -1.30 -11.13
CA THR A 73 -8.88 -0.67 -11.83
C THR A 73 -8.72 0.79 -11.40
N ALA A 74 -9.80 1.57 -11.35
CA ALA A 74 -9.77 2.95 -10.89
C ALA A 74 -9.26 3.05 -9.46
N THR A 75 -9.76 2.18 -8.58
CA THR A 75 -9.35 2.11 -7.18
C THR A 75 -7.87 1.76 -7.07
N ALA A 76 -7.40 0.75 -7.79
CA ALA A 76 -5.98 0.35 -7.77
C ALA A 76 -5.05 1.47 -8.26
N ILE A 77 -5.40 2.15 -9.36
CA ILE A 77 -4.60 3.26 -9.90
C ILE A 77 -4.51 4.42 -8.90
N ILE A 78 -5.62 4.79 -8.25
CA ILE A 78 -5.61 5.85 -7.24
C ILE A 78 -4.77 5.42 -6.04
N SER A 79 -4.88 4.17 -5.63
CA SER A 79 -4.17 3.63 -4.47
C SER A 79 -2.65 3.46 -4.69
N LEU A 80 -2.15 3.59 -5.91
CA LEU A 80 -0.70 3.68 -6.16
C LEU A 80 -0.04 4.90 -5.47
N ILE A 81 -0.81 5.96 -5.21
CA ILE A 81 -0.28 7.22 -4.67
C ILE A 81 -1.05 7.68 -3.42
N VAL A 82 -2.36 7.39 -3.36
CA VAL A 82 -3.24 7.75 -2.24
C VAL A 82 -3.39 6.54 -1.33
N SER A 83 -3.39 6.73 -0.01
CA SER A 83 -3.51 5.62 0.93
C SER A 83 -4.75 4.75 0.67
N ASN A 84 -4.65 3.45 0.92
CA ASN A 84 -5.72 2.47 0.69
C ASN A 84 -7.04 2.89 1.35
N THR A 85 -6.98 3.35 2.59
CA THR A 85 -8.16 3.80 3.36
C THR A 85 -8.81 5.03 2.74
N ALA A 86 -8.02 6.05 2.38
CA ALA A 86 -8.54 7.25 1.73
C ALA A 86 -9.13 6.93 0.36
N THR A 87 -8.46 6.09 -0.42
CA THR A 87 -8.96 5.62 -1.73
C THR A 87 -10.33 4.94 -1.58
N THR A 88 -10.47 4.06 -0.59
CA THR A 88 -11.74 3.36 -0.33
C THR A 88 -12.85 4.33 0.11
N LEU A 89 -12.55 5.28 1.01
CA LEU A 89 -13.51 6.32 1.43
C LEU A 89 -14.03 7.17 0.27
N ILE A 90 -13.21 7.36 -0.76
CA ILE A 90 -13.57 8.12 -1.95
C ILE A 90 -14.40 7.28 -2.93
N MET A 91 -13.98 6.04 -3.15
CA MET A 91 -14.60 5.17 -4.15
C MET A 91 -15.93 4.60 -3.67
N MET A 92 -16.07 4.36 -2.37
CA MET A 92 -17.26 3.73 -1.80
C MET A 92 -18.54 4.55 -1.97
N PRO A 93 -18.60 5.87 -1.72
CA PRO A 93 -19.77 6.68 -2.02
C PRO A 93 -20.17 6.65 -3.51
N ILE A 94 -19.20 6.60 -4.43
CA ILE A 94 -19.48 6.48 -5.87
C ILE A 94 -20.13 5.13 -6.17
N ALA A 95 -19.63 4.05 -5.57
CA ALA A 95 -20.20 2.73 -5.70
C ALA A 95 -21.62 2.65 -5.15
N VAL A 96 -21.84 3.19 -3.95
CA VAL A 96 -23.18 3.24 -3.33
C VAL A 96 -24.18 4.03 -4.20
N ALA A 97 -23.74 5.13 -4.82
CA ALA A 97 -24.55 5.89 -5.76
C ALA A 97 -24.91 5.06 -7.01
N VAL A 98 -23.98 4.25 -7.52
CA VAL A 98 -24.24 3.31 -8.64
C VAL A 98 -25.23 2.23 -8.22
N LEU A 99 -25.09 1.65 -7.03
CA LEU A 99 -26.00 0.63 -6.52
C LEU A 99 -27.42 1.22 -6.34
N ALA A 100 -27.52 2.45 -5.84
CA ALA A 100 -28.81 3.15 -5.70
C ALA A 100 -29.45 3.44 -7.07
N ALA A 101 -28.68 3.91 -8.06
CA ALA A 101 -29.17 4.14 -9.41
C ALA A 101 -29.60 2.83 -10.12
N ALA A 102 -28.94 1.73 -9.79
CA ALA A 102 -29.30 0.37 -10.21
C ALA A 102 -30.50 -0.21 -9.43
N GLN A 103 -31.13 0.58 -8.53
CA GLN A 103 -32.24 0.16 -7.67
C GLN A 103 -31.91 -1.04 -6.76
N ILE A 104 -30.66 -1.28 -6.47
CA ILE A 104 -30.22 -2.32 -5.53
C ILE A 104 -30.44 -1.80 -4.10
N LYS A 105 -31.26 -2.52 -3.35
CA LYS A 105 -31.65 -2.11 -1.99
C LYS A 105 -30.46 -2.21 -1.02
N PRO A 106 -30.38 -1.29 -0.02
CA PRO A 106 -29.45 -1.44 1.10
C PRO A 106 -29.60 -2.81 1.77
N GLY A 107 -28.49 -3.44 2.16
CA GLY A 107 -28.47 -4.77 2.77
C GLY A 107 -28.53 -5.94 1.77
N HIS A 108 -28.61 -5.68 0.46
CA HIS A 108 -28.39 -6.71 -0.54
C HIS A 108 -26.90 -7.07 -0.61
N THR A 109 -26.57 -8.31 -0.27
CA THR A 109 -25.17 -8.75 -0.08
C THR A 109 -24.66 -9.67 -1.18
N ASP A 110 -25.52 -10.05 -2.12
CA ASP A 110 -25.24 -11.00 -3.19
C ASP A 110 -24.97 -10.30 -4.52
N GLY A 111 -24.44 -11.04 -5.50
CA GLY A 111 -24.23 -10.56 -6.86
C GLY A 111 -23.30 -9.37 -6.93
N PHE A 112 -23.68 -8.41 -7.78
CA PHE A 112 -22.86 -7.24 -8.05
C PHE A 112 -22.61 -6.34 -6.82
N ALA A 113 -23.59 -6.18 -5.91
CA ALA A 113 -23.46 -5.30 -4.75
C ALA A 113 -22.31 -5.73 -3.83
N GLY A 114 -22.31 -6.99 -3.42
CA GLY A 114 -21.23 -7.54 -2.60
C GLY A 114 -19.89 -7.57 -3.34
N ALA A 115 -19.91 -7.89 -4.65
CA ALA A 115 -18.69 -7.87 -5.47
C ALA A 115 -18.09 -6.46 -5.57
N LEU A 116 -18.91 -5.43 -5.77
CA LEU A 116 -18.45 -4.05 -5.91
C LEU A 116 -17.85 -3.52 -4.60
N ALA A 117 -18.53 -3.74 -3.47
CA ALA A 117 -18.03 -3.29 -2.18
C ALA A 117 -16.70 -3.95 -1.81
N MET A 118 -16.61 -5.30 -1.92
CA MET A 118 -15.36 -6.03 -1.69
C MET A 118 -14.30 -5.70 -2.74
N GLY A 119 -14.69 -5.57 -4.02
CA GLY A 119 -13.78 -5.25 -5.11
C GLY A 119 -13.04 -3.93 -4.90
N ILE A 120 -13.72 -2.90 -4.40
CA ILE A 120 -13.09 -1.62 -4.05
C ILE A 120 -12.11 -1.80 -2.89
N ALA A 121 -12.50 -2.46 -1.81
CA ALA A 121 -11.64 -2.66 -0.65
C ALA A 121 -10.36 -3.44 -1.00
N PHE A 122 -10.54 -4.53 -1.72
CA PHE A 122 -9.43 -5.41 -2.13
C PHE A 122 -8.53 -4.73 -3.16
N ALA A 123 -9.12 -4.04 -4.15
CA ALA A 123 -8.36 -3.29 -5.14
C ALA A 123 -7.58 -2.11 -4.53
N ALA A 124 -8.08 -1.47 -3.48
CA ALA A 124 -7.34 -0.44 -2.75
C ALA A 124 -6.09 -1.03 -2.08
N SER A 125 -6.23 -2.17 -1.39
CA SER A 125 -5.10 -2.85 -0.75
C SER A 125 -4.10 -3.39 -1.77
N ILE A 126 -4.55 -4.04 -2.84
CA ILE A 126 -3.70 -4.55 -3.92
C ILE A 126 -2.97 -3.40 -4.63
N GLY A 127 -3.70 -2.34 -5.01
CA GLY A 127 -3.14 -1.18 -5.69
C GLY A 127 -2.04 -0.49 -4.88
N GLY A 128 -2.25 -0.36 -3.56
CA GLY A 128 -1.27 0.20 -2.65
C GLY A 128 0.08 -0.53 -2.62
N LEU A 129 0.15 -1.79 -3.06
CA LEU A 129 1.41 -2.53 -3.16
C LEU A 129 2.27 -2.11 -4.35
N GLY A 130 1.68 -1.48 -5.35
CA GLY A 130 2.35 -1.17 -6.62
C GLY A 130 3.48 -0.15 -6.51
N THR A 131 3.44 0.74 -5.54
CA THR A 131 4.49 1.76 -5.34
C THR A 131 4.90 1.87 -3.87
N LEU A 132 6.07 2.42 -3.63
CA LEU A 132 6.59 2.62 -2.28
C LEU A 132 5.72 3.58 -1.45
N VAL A 133 5.08 4.55 -2.08
CA VAL A 133 4.21 5.56 -1.43
C VAL A 133 2.73 5.15 -1.35
N GLY A 134 2.31 4.10 -2.08
CA GLY A 134 0.92 3.65 -2.09
C GLY A 134 0.43 3.14 -0.73
N SER A 135 1.34 2.59 0.08
CA SER A 135 1.05 2.19 1.45
C SER A 135 2.21 2.54 2.40
N PRO A 136 1.94 3.09 3.59
CA PRO A 136 2.98 3.28 4.61
C PRO A 136 3.71 1.99 4.96
N THR A 137 3.03 0.85 4.90
CA THR A 137 3.59 -0.49 5.17
C THR A 137 4.77 -0.81 4.26
N ASN A 138 4.69 -0.41 2.97
CA ASN A 138 5.74 -0.62 1.98
C ASN A 138 7.04 0.10 2.38
N ALA A 139 6.92 1.38 2.71
CA ALA A 139 8.06 2.19 3.12
C ALA A 139 8.67 1.72 4.46
N ILE A 140 7.82 1.28 5.41
CA ILE A 140 8.27 0.68 6.68
C ILE A 140 9.11 -0.56 6.38
N ALA A 141 8.61 -1.46 5.55
CA ALA A 141 9.32 -2.68 5.18
C ALA A 141 10.66 -2.35 4.49
N ALA A 142 10.65 -1.46 3.48
CA ALA A 142 11.86 -1.05 2.77
C ALA A 142 12.90 -0.43 3.71
N GLY A 143 12.49 0.45 4.64
CA GLY A 143 13.38 1.08 5.61
C GLY A 143 13.99 0.11 6.61
N ILE A 144 13.23 -0.88 7.08
CA ILE A 144 13.74 -1.92 7.99
C ILE A 144 14.73 -2.84 7.24
N ILE A 145 14.40 -3.23 5.99
CA ILE A 145 15.27 -4.05 5.15
C ILE A 145 16.58 -3.32 4.88
N GLU A 146 16.52 -2.06 4.46
CA GLU A 146 17.71 -1.25 4.20
C GLU A 146 18.62 -1.17 5.43
N ARG A 147 18.05 -0.91 6.60
CA ARG A 147 18.83 -0.84 7.85
C ARG A 147 19.48 -2.17 8.22
N ALA A 148 18.77 -3.28 8.01
CA ALA A 148 19.22 -4.59 8.44
C ALA A 148 20.20 -5.28 7.44
N THR A 149 20.04 -5.01 6.14
CA THR A 149 20.77 -5.71 5.07
C THR A 149 21.67 -4.79 4.26
N GLY A 150 21.54 -3.47 4.40
CA GLY A 150 22.20 -2.47 3.55
C GLY A 150 21.60 -2.35 2.15
N LEU A 151 20.56 -3.13 1.82
CA LEU A 151 19.89 -3.09 0.52
C LEU A 151 18.91 -1.91 0.46
N HIS A 152 19.23 -0.91 -0.37
CA HIS A 152 18.32 0.20 -0.64
C HIS A 152 17.28 -0.19 -1.68
N ILE A 153 15.99 -0.18 -1.27
CA ILE A 153 14.84 -0.39 -2.16
C ILE A 153 14.13 0.95 -2.37
N GLY A 154 14.54 1.68 -3.41
CA GLY A 154 13.93 2.95 -3.78
C GLY A 154 12.61 2.80 -4.53
N PHE A 155 11.98 3.96 -4.84
CA PHE A 155 10.68 4.01 -5.53
C PHE A 155 10.66 3.21 -6.84
N LEU A 156 11.67 3.40 -7.70
CA LEU A 156 11.73 2.71 -8.99
C LEU A 156 11.86 1.19 -8.81
N THR A 157 12.78 0.74 -7.97
CA THR A 157 12.98 -0.70 -7.69
C THR A 157 11.68 -1.32 -7.19
N TRP A 158 11.02 -0.68 -6.20
CA TRP A 158 9.74 -1.18 -5.71
C TRP A 158 8.68 -1.26 -6.82
N ALA A 159 8.53 -0.20 -7.63
CA ALA A 159 7.53 -0.13 -8.68
C ALA A 159 7.77 -1.15 -9.80
N MET A 160 9.03 -1.47 -10.12
CA MET A 160 9.38 -2.51 -11.12
C MET A 160 8.84 -3.89 -10.74
N TYR A 161 8.77 -4.20 -9.46
CA TYR A 161 8.17 -5.44 -8.95
C TYR A 161 6.69 -5.30 -8.64
N GLY A 162 6.29 -4.18 -8.01
CA GLY A 162 4.95 -3.97 -7.48
C GLY A 162 3.90 -3.70 -8.56
N VAL A 163 4.21 -2.92 -9.58
CA VAL A 163 3.25 -2.63 -10.65
C VAL A 163 2.86 -3.89 -11.44
N PRO A 164 3.80 -4.75 -11.87
CA PRO A 164 3.44 -6.04 -12.48
C PRO A 164 2.59 -6.94 -11.57
N LEU A 165 2.89 -6.98 -10.25
CA LEU A 165 2.05 -7.69 -9.29
C LEU A 165 0.61 -7.18 -9.33
N VAL A 166 0.39 -5.87 -9.25
CA VAL A 166 -0.94 -5.26 -9.28
C VAL A 166 -1.67 -5.57 -10.58
N LEU A 167 -0.98 -5.50 -11.73
CA LEU A 167 -1.55 -5.79 -13.04
C LEU A 167 -2.08 -7.23 -13.17
N VAL A 168 -1.48 -8.19 -12.47
CA VAL A 168 -1.95 -9.59 -12.44
C VAL A 168 -2.95 -9.81 -11.30
N ALA A 169 -2.73 -9.22 -10.14
CA ALA A 169 -3.56 -9.44 -8.96
C ALA A 169 -4.98 -8.86 -9.11
N ILE A 170 -5.16 -7.70 -9.77
CA ILE A 170 -6.48 -7.09 -9.96
C ILE A 170 -7.40 -7.98 -10.83
N PRO A 171 -7.00 -8.44 -12.02
CA PRO A 171 -7.82 -9.38 -12.80
C PRO A 171 -8.11 -10.71 -12.06
N LEU A 172 -7.13 -11.23 -11.33
CA LEU A 172 -7.30 -12.44 -10.53
C LEU A 172 -8.34 -12.23 -9.40
N CYS A 173 -8.22 -11.14 -8.66
CA CYS A 173 -9.15 -10.76 -7.62
C CYS A 173 -10.57 -10.54 -8.19
N TRP A 174 -10.69 -9.81 -9.30
CA TRP A 174 -11.94 -9.62 -10.03
C TRP A 174 -12.58 -10.96 -10.40
N TRP A 175 -11.81 -11.89 -10.97
CA TRP A 175 -12.32 -13.22 -11.36
C TRP A 175 -12.82 -14.00 -10.15
N ILE A 176 -12.09 -13.99 -9.03
CA ILE A 176 -12.49 -14.67 -7.79
C ILE A 176 -13.79 -14.05 -7.25
N LEU A 177 -13.90 -12.73 -7.21
CA LEU A 177 -15.10 -12.03 -6.75
C LEU A 177 -16.31 -12.33 -7.63
N MET A 178 -16.15 -12.32 -8.95
CA MET A 178 -17.21 -12.71 -9.90
C MET A 178 -17.77 -14.10 -9.58
N LYS A 179 -16.90 -15.07 -9.29
CA LYS A 179 -17.28 -16.44 -8.97
C LYS A 179 -17.90 -16.57 -7.58
N VAL A 180 -17.27 -15.99 -6.56
CA VAL A 180 -17.75 -16.11 -5.16
C VAL A 180 -19.08 -15.38 -4.97
N GLN A 181 -19.23 -14.20 -5.57
CA GLN A 181 -20.45 -13.40 -5.47
C GLN A 181 -21.53 -13.82 -6.48
N ARG A 182 -21.19 -14.67 -7.44
CA ARG A 182 -22.10 -15.14 -8.49
C ARG A 182 -22.72 -13.99 -9.29
N VAL A 183 -21.89 -13.01 -9.67
CA VAL A 183 -22.35 -11.84 -10.45
C VAL A 183 -22.93 -12.32 -11.79
N GLN A 184 -24.17 -11.91 -12.07
CA GLN A 184 -24.87 -12.25 -13.31
C GLN A 184 -24.85 -11.07 -14.28
N PRO A 185 -24.88 -11.33 -15.61
CA PRO A 185 -24.99 -10.28 -16.61
C PRO A 185 -26.28 -9.45 -16.50
N THR A 186 -27.31 -10.02 -15.88
CA THR A 186 -28.65 -9.45 -15.72
C THR A 186 -28.89 -8.82 -14.36
N ASP A 187 -27.85 -8.65 -13.54
CA ASP A 187 -28.01 -8.09 -12.18
C ASP A 187 -28.63 -6.69 -12.18
N PHE A 188 -28.36 -5.87 -13.22
CA PHE A 188 -28.95 -4.54 -13.42
C PHE A 188 -28.59 -3.93 -14.79
N ASP A 189 -29.28 -2.84 -15.15
CA ASP A 189 -28.89 -2.02 -16.31
C ASP A 189 -27.72 -1.09 -15.96
N ALA A 190 -26.53 -1.49 -16.38
CA ALA A 190 -25.29 -0.75 -16.15
C ALA A 190 -25.27 0.62 -16.85
N ALA A 191 -25.98 0.80 -17.98
CA ALA A 191 -26.06 2.07 -18.65
C ALA A 191 -26.87 3.09 -17.83
N GLN A 192 -27.98 2.65 -17.25
CA GLN A 192 -28.79 3.46 -16.32
C GLN A 192 -28.02 3.82 -15.06
N ALA A 193 -27.29 2.85 -14.48
CA ALA A 193 -26.45 3.08 -13.31
C ALA A 193 -25.34 4.10 -13.56
N LEU A 194 -24.68 4.04 -14.73
CA LEU A 194 -23.66 5.01 -15.12
C LEU A 194 -24.22 6.42 -15.35
N ALA A 195 -25.47 6.55 -15.85
CA ALA A 195 -26.12 7.85 -16.01
C ALA A 195 -26.34 8.58 -14.66
N GLY A 196 -26.52 7.83 -13.57
CA GLY A 196 -26.63 8.36 -12.20
C GLY A 196 -25.31 8.87 -11.62
N ILE A 197 -24.15 8.53 -12.21
CA ILE A 197 -22.87 9.02 -11.75
C ILE A 197 -22.66 10.44 -12.28
N GLY A 198 -22.58 11.42 -11.39
CA GLY A 198 -22.35 12.83 -11.72
C GLY A 198 -21.09 13.04 -12.58
N SER A 199 -20.95 14.24 -13.13
CA SER A 199 -19.71 14.63 -13.85
C SER A 199 -18.68 15.21 -12.89
N ALA A 200 -17.43 15.17 -13.27
CA ALA A 200 -16.35 15.81 -12.51
C ALA A 200 -16.33 17.36 -12.68
N GLY A 201 -17.18 17.91 -13.54
CA GLY A 201 -17.18 19.34 -13.88
C GLY A 201 -15.96 19.76 -14.70
N ASP A 202 -15.74 21.06 -14.81
CA ASP A 202 -14.56 21.62 -15.48
C ASP A 202 -13.30 21.45 -14.63
N TRP A 203 -12.13 21.48 -15.31
CA TRP A 203 -10.84 21.43 -14.63
C TRP A 203 -10.59 22.69 -13.81
N SER A 204 -10.42 22.55 -12.52
CA SER A 204 -10.03 23.64 -11.63
C SER A 204 -8.59 24.09 -11.89
N ALA A 205 -8.23 25.32 -11.49
CA ALA A 205 -6.87 25.79 -11.57
C ALA A 205 -5.92 24.97 -10.68
N ALA A 206 -6.40 24.49 -9.54
CA ALA A 206 -5.66 23.62 -8.64
C ALA A 206 -5.32 22.29 -9.31
N GLU A 207 -6.28 21.61 -9.93
CA GLU A 207 -6.04 20.36 -10.66
C GLU A 207 -5.04 20.52 -11.80
N LYS A 208 -5.19 21.59 -12.61
CA LYS A 208 -4.29 21.89 -13.74
C LYS A 208 -2.84 22.13 -13.30
N ARG A 209 -2.61 22.63 -12.08
CA ARG A 209 -1.27 22.88 -11.52
C ARG A 209 -0.73 21.67 -10.77
N LEU A 210 -1.62 20.89 -10.14
CA LEU A 210 -1.22 19.69 -9.40
C LEU A 210 -0.76 18.57 -10.33
N VAL A 211 -1.44 18.35 -11.46
CA VAL A 211 -1.09 17.26 -12.39
C VAL A 211 0.36 17.34 -12.88
N PRO A 212 0.86 18.49 -13.40
CA PRO A 212 2.27 18.60 -13.78
C PRO A 212 3.24 18.35 -12.63
N LEU A 213 2.89 18.78 -11.39
CA LEU A 213 3.72 18.52 -10.22
C LEU A 213 3.81 17.02 -9.93
N ILE A 214 2.68 16.30 -9.94
CA ILE A 214 2.68 14.84 -9.73
C ILE A 214 3.51 14.13 -10.80
N VAL A 215 3.33 14.50 -12.06
CA VAL A 215 4.12 13.95 -13.17
C VAL A 215 5.61 14.21 -12.98
N ALA A 216 5.99 15.43 -12.57
CA ALA A 216 7.38 15.78 -12.30
C ALA A 216 7.97 14.99 -11.12
N VAL A 217 7.19 14.77 -10.06
CA VAL A 217 7.61 13.97 -8.90
C VAL A 217 7.85 12.51 -9.30
N VAL A 218 6.91 11.90 -10.02
CA VAL A 218 7.07 10.51 -10.49
C VAL A 218 8.26 10.39 -11.45
N ALA A 219 8.40 11.34 -12.38
CA ALA A 219 9.55 11.37 -13.29
C ALA A 219 10.88 11.53 -12.52
N ALA A 220 10.91 12.38 -11.49
CA ALA A 220 12.10 12.56 -10.64
C ALA A 220 12.44 11.26 -9.89
N TRP A 221 11.45 10.57 -9.27
CA TRP A 221 11.70 9.27 -8.61
C TRP A 221 12.25 8.21 -9.58
N ILE A 222 11.73 8.17 -10.81
CA ILE A 222 12.26 7.26 -11.86
C ILE A 222 13.68 7.66 -12.25
N ALA A 223 13.99 8.96 -12.27
CA ALA A 223 15.30 9.46 -12.69
C ALA A 223 16.40 9.33 -11.62
N ILE A 224 16.06 9.19 -10.34
CA ILE A 224 17.02 9.13 -9.22
C ILE A 224 18.19 8.17 -9.51
N PRO A 225 18.00 6.88 -9.86
CA PRO A 225 19.13 5.97 -10.06
C PRO A 225 20.08 6.38 -11.20
N PHE A 226 19.58 7.16 -12.16
CA PHE A 226 20.36 7.63 -13.31
C PHE A 226 21.11 8.93 -13.06
N VAL A 227 20.63 9.75 -12.12
CA VAL A 227 21.15 11.09 -11.82
C VAL A 227 22.09 11.09 -10.62
N THR A 228 21.81 10.27 -9.61
CA THR A 228 22.62 10.20 -8.37
C THR A 228 24.11 9.91 -8.57
N PRO A 229 24.57 9.12 -9.59
CA PRO A 229 26.01 8.95 -9.81
C PRO A 229 26.77 10.24 -10.13
N TYR A 230 26.06 11.28 -10.57
CA TYR A 230 26.64 12.58 -10.93
C TYR A 230 26.50 13.65 -9.83
N LEU A 231 25.86 13.31 -8.71
CA LEU A 231 25.58 14.22 -7.59
C LEU A 231 26.40 13.84 -6.35
N PRO A 232 26.56 14.77 -5.38
CA PRO A 232 27.11 14.40 -4.08
C PRO A 232 26.33 13.23 -3.46
N LYS A 233 27.05 12.34 -2.79
CA LYS A 233 26.47 11.14 -2.17
C LYS A 233 25.29 11.53 -1.26
N ASP A 234 24.19 10.79 -1.37
CA ASP A 234 22.96 10.95 -0.58
C ASP A 234 22.27 12.33 -0.66
N SER A 235 22.65 13.18 -1.63
CA SER A 235 22.03 14.51 -1.80
C SER A 235 20.64 14.46 -2.43
N LEU A 236 20.37 13.46 -3.27
CA LEU A 236 19.08 13.25 -3.93
C LEU A 236 18.54 11.87 -3.57
N THR A 237 17.44 11.83 -2.82
CA THR A 237 16.75 10.61 -2.40
C THR A 237 15.27 10.71 -2.74
N ASP A 238 14.54 9.58 -2.70
CA ASP A 238 13.08 9.59 -2.83
C ASP A 238 12.42 10.53 -1.82
N GLY A 239 12.95 10.59 -0.60
CA GLY A 239 12.48 11.48 0.47
C GLY A 239 12.70 12.95 0.17
N THR A 240 13.87 13.34 -0.38
CA THR A 240 14.13 14.75 -0.73
C THR A 240 13.21 15.25 -1.83
N VAL A 241 12.93 14.43 -2.84
CA VAL A 241 11.96 14.73 -3.90
C VAL A 241 10.55 14.90 -3.33
N ALA A 242 10.12 13.97 -2.45
CA ALA A 242 8.80 14.03 -1.83
C ALA A 242 8.62 15.29 -0.97
N VAL A 243 9.63 15.67 -0.16
CA VAL A 243 9.61 16.88 0.67
C VAL A 243 9.62 18.13 -0.19
N ALA A 244 10.44 18.19 -1.24
CA ALA A 244 10.46 19.33 -2.16
C ALA A 244 9.08 19.54 -2.81
N ALA A 245 8.45 18.48 -3.27
CA ALA A 245 7.09 18.54 -3.83
C ALA A 245 6.06 18.98 -2.78
N ALA A 246 6.14 18.43 -1.56
CA ALA A 246 5.27 18.83 -0.46
C ALA A 246 5.39 20.33 -0.14
N LEU A 247 6.60 20.87 -0.09
CA LEU A 247 6.84 22.31 0.14
C LEU A 247 6.27 23.16 -0.99
N LEU A 248 6.39 22.73 -2.25
CA LEU A 248 5.81 23.45 -3.40
C LEU A 248 4.28 23.55 -3.29
N LEU A 249 3.58 22.58 -2.68
CA LEU A 249 2.14 22.64 -2.50
C LEU A 249 1.67 23.77 -1.58
N PHE A 250 2.53 24.29 -0.70
CA PHE A 250 2.25 25.44 0.15
C PHE A 250 2.49 26.79 -0.56
N VAL A 251 3.10 26.76 -1.75
CA VAL A 251 3.44 27.97 -2.53
C VAL A 251 2.60 28.06 -3.80
N ILE A 252 2.32 26.94 -4.46
CA ILE A 252 1.55 26.91 -5.71
C ILE A 252 0.11 27.36 -5.44
N PRO A 253 -0.38 28.47 -6.08
CA PRO A 253 -1.73 28.94 -5.83
C PRO A 253 -2.79 27.98 -6.41
N ASP A 254 -3.92 27.86 -5.73
CA ASP A 254 -5.04 27.01 -6.19
C ASP A 254 -6.00 27.71 -7.16
N GLY A 255 -5.82 29.01 -7.38
CA GLY A 255 -6.67 29.87 -8.22
C GLY A 255 -7.82 30.55 -7.48
N THR A 256 -7.93 30.39 -6.16
CA THR A 256 -8.95 31.05 -5.30
C THR A 256 -8.35 32.08 -4.34
N GLY A 257 -7.06 32.40 -4.50
CA GLY A 257 -6.34 33.35 -3.64
C GLY A 257 -5.53 32.70 -2.52
N ARG A 258 -5.43 31.37 -2.48
CA ARG A 258 -4.64 30.60 -1.52
C ARG A 258 -3.76 29.54 -2.20
N ALA A 259 -2.85 28.93 -1.47
CA ALA A 259 -2.06 27.79 -1.94
C ALA A 259 -2.89 26.49 -2.05
N ILE A 260 -2.37 25.52 -2.81
CA ILE A 260 -3.00 24.19 -2.96
C ILE A 260 -3.20 23.52 -1.60
N LEU A 261 -2.23 23.62 -0.68
CA LEU A 261 -2.40 23.19 0.71
C LEU A 261 -2.02 24.31 1.67
N ASN A 262 -2.66 24.32 2.83
CA ASN A 262 -2.22 25.05 4.01
C ASN A 262 -1.75 24.04 5.08
N TRP A 263 -1.16 24.58 6.17
CA TRP A 263 -0.63 23.74 7.24
C TRP A 263 -1.72 22.94 7.97
N GLU A 264 -2.90 23.50 8.16
CA GLU A 264 -4.01 22.82 8.82
C GLU A 264 -4.45 21.56 8.05
N GLU A 265 -4.51 21.66 6.72
CA GLU A 265 -4.82 20.53 5.84
C GLU A 265 -3.67 19.50 5.83
N ALA A 266 -2.41 19.95 5.75
CA ALA A 266 -1.23 19.08 5.78
C ALA A 266 -1.04 18.38 7.13
N ASN A 267 -1.49 19.01 8.23
CA ASN A 267 -1.44 18.40 9.56
C ASN A 267 -2.33 17.16 9.72
N ARG A 268 -3.19 16.88 8.74
CA ARG A 268 -3.94 15.60 8.64
C ARG A 268 -3.06 14.44 8.17
N ALA A 269 -1.79 14.67 7.87
CA ALA A 269 -0.82 13.61 7.57
C ALA A 269 -0.81 12.55 8.70
N PRO A 270 -0.53 11.28 8.39
CA PRO A 270 -0.66 10.19 9.35
C PRO A 270 0.50 10.14 10.36
N TRP A 271 0.64 11.15 11.22
CA TRP A 271 1.70 11.26 12.22
C TRP A 271 1.86 10.04 13.10
N GLY A 272 0.71 9.38 13.44
CA GLY A 272 0.73 8.14 14.20
C GLY A 272 1.46 7.00 13.48
N VAL A 273 1.33 6.92 12.15
CA VAL A 273 2.04 5.93 11.33
C VAL A 273 3.53 6.27 11.26
N ILE A 274 3.87 7.55 11.12
CA ILE A 274 5.26 8.02 11.12
C ILE A 274 5.96 7.63 12.43
N MET A 275 5.30 7.86 13.58
CA MET A 275 5.81 7.46 14.88
C MET A 275 5.92 5.94 15.03
N LEU A 276 4.94 5.18 14.50
CA LEU A 276 4.98 3.71 14.54
C LEU A 276 6.13 3.15 13.69
N PHE A 277 6.36 3.76 12.53
CA PHE A 277 7.49 3.44 11.67
C PHE A 277 8.83 3.68 12.39
N GLY A 278 9.01 4.87 12.99
CA GLY A 278 10.20 5.16 13.79
C GLY A 278 10.45 4.14 14.90
N GLY A 279 9.37 3.75 15.61
CA GLY A 279 9.45 2.69 16.63
C GLY A 279 9.88 1.33 16.07
N GLY A 280 9.40 0.97 14.85
CA GLY A 280 9.83 -0.24 14.13
C GLY A 280 11.31 -0.20 13.75
N LEU A 281 11.80 0.97 13.28
CA LEU A 281 13.23 1.18 12.98
C LEU A 281 14.09 1.09 14.24
N ALA A 282 13.64 1.69 15.35
CA ALA A 282 14.34 1.60 16.63
C ALA A 282 14.39 0.15 17.14
N LEU A 283 13.28 -0.60 16.99
CA LEU A 283 13.23 -2.02 17.35
C LEU A 283 14.24 -2.83 16.52
N ALA A 284 14.28 -2.62 15.21
CA ALA A 284 15.24 -3.29 14.33
C ALA A 284 16.71 -2.97 14.70
N ALA A 285 16.99 -1.70 15.04
CA ALA A 285 18.31 -1.31 15.54
C ALA A 285 18.67 -2.00 16.87
N GLY A 286 17.70 -2.06 17.81
CA GLY A 286 17.88 -2.75 19.09
C GLY A 286 18.12 -4.25 18.93
N MET A 287 17.47 -4.91 17.97
CA MET A 287 17.74 -6.32 17.66
C MET A 287 19.20 -6.56 17.22
N GLY A 288 19.76 -5.64 16.42
CA GLY A 288 21.18 -5.71 16.03
C GLY A 288 22.12 -5.49 17.23
N GLN A 289 21.83 -4.47 18.06
CA GLN A 289 22.70 -4.12 19.19
C GLN A 289 22.62 -5.10 20.37
N SER A 290 21.49 -5.76 20.58
CA SER A 290 21.31 -6.73 21.66
C SER A 290 21.90 -8.11 21.38
N GLY A 291 22.41 -8.38 20.19
CA GLY A 291 22.83 -9.72 19.76
C GLY A 291 21.68 -10.67 19.43
N LEU A 292 20.42 -10.20 19.51
CA LEU A 292 19.24 -11.01 19.15
C LEU A 292 19.30 -11.41 17.66
N GLY A 293 19.82 -10.54 16.79
CA GLY A 293 20.03 -10.84 15.37
C GLY A 293 20.97 -12.01 15.18
N ASP A 294 22.10 -12.05 15.88
CA ASP A 294 23.10 -13.13 15.82
C ASP A 294 22.54 -14.44 16.38
N TRP A 295 21.79 -14.36 17.48
CA TRP A 295 21.10 -15.51 18.06
C TRP A 295 20.08 -16.10 17.10
N LEU A 296 19.22 -15.26 16.48
CA LEU A 296 18.29 -15.69 15.43
C LEU A 296 19.03 -16.28 14.24
N GLY A 297 20.12 -15.65 13.81
CA GLY A 297 20.97 -16.15 12.75
C GLY A 297 21.48 -17.59 13.02
N THR A 298 21.87 -17.85 14.26
CA THR A 298 22.32 -19.19 14.68
C THR A 298 21.13 -20.17 14.78
N ALA A 299 20.03 -19.77 15.40
CA ALA A 299 18.84 -20.61 15.58
C ALA A 299 18.19 -21.00 14.23
N LEU A 300 18.30 -20.12 13.22
CA LEU A 300 17.73 -20.32 11.89
C LEU A 300 18.69 -20.96 10.88
N GLN A 301 19.94 -21.29 11.29
CA GLN A 301 20.90 -22.00 10.41
C GLN A 301 20.33 -23.26 9.74
N PRO A 302 19.49 -24.09 10.37
CA PRO A 302 18.89 -25.24 9.69
C PRO A 302 18.12 -24.90 8.41
N LEU A 303 17.62 -23.66 8.28
CA LEU A 303 16.93 -23.20 7.06
C LEU A 303 17.86 -23.12 5.84
N ARG A 304 19.19 -23.11 6.01
CA ARG A 304 20.17 -23.21 4.89
C ARG A 304 20.03 -24.50 4.09
N ALA A 305 19.56 -25.56 4.71
CA ALA A 305 19.31 -26.84 4.05
C ALA A 305 17.98 -26.87 3.27
N VAL A 306 17.12 -25.88 3.50
CA VAL A 306 15.80 -25.77 2.83
C VAL A 306 15.95 -24.95 1.56
N HIS A 307 15.30 -25.38 0.48
CA HIS A 307 15.31 -24.62 -0.76
C HIS A 307 14.74 -23.21 -0.55
N PRO A 308 15.40 -22.12 -0.99
CA PRO A 308 14.99 -20.74 -0.75
C PRO A 308 13.53 -20.44 -1.14
N LEU A 309 13.03 -21.04 -2.21
CA LEU A 309 11.64 -20.90 -2.65
C LEU A 309 10.64 -21.41 -1.59
N VAL A 310 10.97 -22.52 -0.92
CA VAL A 310 10.12 -23.08 0.15
C VAL A 310 10.13 -22.15 1.36
N VAL A 311 11.30 -21.59 1.72
CA VAL A 311 11.41 -20.59 2.79
C VAL A 311 10.53 -19.38 2.47
N ALA A 312 10.59 -18.86 1.24
CA ALA A 312 9.78 -17.72 0.80
C ALA A 312 8.27 -18.02 0.86
N ILE A 313 7.83 -19.18 0.37
CA ILE A 313 6.41 -19.59 0.37
C ILE A 313 5.89 -19.69 1.81
N VAL A 314 6.60 -20.40 2.69
CA VAL A 314 6.20 -20.58 4.08
C VAL A 314 6.18 -19.25 4.82
N LEU A 315 7.20 -18.41 4.63
CA LEU A 315 7.29 -17.09 5.22
C LEU A 315 6.08 -16.22 4.80
N VAL A 316 5.81 -16.11 3.51
CA VAL A 316 4.69 -15.33 2.97
C VAL A 316 3.34 -15.83 3.52
N ALA A 317 3.14 -17.15 3.58
CA ALA A 317 1.92 -17.73 4.14
C ALA A 317 1.73 -17.36 5.63
N ILE A 318 2.80 -17.41 6.42
CA ILE A 318 2.78 -17.01 7.83
C ILE A 318 2.47 -15.52 7.97
N VAL A 319 3.09 -14.67 7.16
CA VAL A 319 2.86 -13.21 7.20
C VAL A 319 1.42 -12.87 6.85
N ILE A 320 0.85 -13.49 5.81
CA ILE A 320 -0.57 -13.33 5.46
C ILE A 320 -1.46 -13.74 6.65
N LEU A 321 -1.20 -14.90 7.25
CA LEU A 321 -1.98 -15.36 8.39
C LEU A 321 -1.93 -14.36 9.57
N ILE A 322 -0.77 -13.78 9.84
CA ILE A 322 -0.61 -12.80 10.93
C ILE A 322 -1.34 -11.49 10.59
N THR A 323 -1.23 -10.99 9.35
CA THR A 323 -1.85 -9.71 8.98
C THR A 323 -3.38 -9.77 8.94
N GLU A 324 -4.00 -10.95 8.83
CA GLU A 324 -5.45 -11.10 8.98
C GLU A 324 -5.96 -10.67 10.37
N PHE A 325 -5.13 -10.85 11.40
CA PHE A 325 -5.48 -10.52 12.80
C PHE A 325 -4.78 -9.28 13.34
N ALA A 326 -3.79 -8.77 12.64
CA ALA A 326 -3.02 -7.59 13.01
C ALA A 326 -3.14 -6.50 11.94
N SER A 327 -2.95 -5.22 12.31
CA SER A 327 -2.87 -4.18 11.29
C SER A 327 -1.62 -4.37 10.42
N ASN A 328 -1.74 -4.04 9.11
CA ASN A 328 -0.64 -4.17 8.14
C ASN A 328 0.66 -3.52 8.63
N VAL A 329 0.56 -2.34 9.22
CA VAL A 329 1.72 -1.60 9.77
C VAL A 329 2.34 -2.35 10.94
N ALA A 330 1.53 -2.91 11.85
CA ALA A 330 2.03 -3.70 12.96
C ALA A 330 2.67 -5.02 12.48
N ALA A 331 2.04 -5.70 11.52
CA ALA A 331 2.59 -6.91 10.91
C ALA A 331 3.96 -6.63 10.26
N ALA A 332 4.09 -5.59 9.44
CA ALA A 332 5.36 -5.22 8.82
C ALA A 332 6.42 -4.86 9.88
N SER A 333 6.08 -4.00 10.84
CA SER A 333 7.04 -3.54 11.85
C SER A 333 7.55 -4.68 12.76
N GLY A 334 6.71 -5.71 13.01
CA GLY A 334 7.07 -6.84 13.85
C GLY A 334 7.78 -7.98 13.10
N ILE A 335 7.39 -8.23 11.84
CA ILE A 335 7.85 -9.41 11.09
C ILE A 335 9.07 -9.10 10.23
N ILE A 336 9.15 -7.92 9.61
CA ILE A 336 10.27 -7.63 8.71
C ILE A 336 11.64 -7.70 9.39
N PRO A 337 11.82 -7.31 10.67
CA PRO A 337 13.07 -7.58 11.39
C PRO A 337 13.43 -9.07 11.48
N VAL A 338 12.43 -9.96 11.66
CA VAL A 338 12.63 -11.42 11.67
C VAL A 338 13.04 -11.92 10.28
N VAL A 339 12.41 -11.39 9.23
CA VAL A 339 12.78 -11.69 7.82
C VAL A 339 14.23 -11.31 7.56
N ALA A 340 14.68 -10.15 8.04
CA ALA A 340 16.08 -9.72 7.95
C ALA A 340 17.01 -10.69 8.68
N GLY A 341 16.61 -11.21 9.84
CA GLY A 341 17.33 -12.28 10.54
C GLY A 341 17.42 -13.57 9.73
N ILE A 342 16.35 -13.99 9.05
CA ILE A 342 16.36 -15.16 8.15
C ILE A 342 17.32 -14.92 6.98
N ILE A 343 17.31 -13.75 6.37
CA ILE A 343 18.22 -13.37 5.30
C ILE A 343 19.68 -13.48 5.77
N ALA A 344 20.01 -12.89 6.91
CA ALA A 344 21.35 -12.95 7.49
C ALA A 344 21.77 -14.40 7.81
N ALA A 345 20.85 -15.22 8.33
CA ALA A 345 21.11 -16.62 8.67
C ALA A 345 21.35 -17.50 7.44
N THR A 346 20.59 -17.30 6.37
CA THR A 346 20.55 -18.18 5.20
C THR A 346 21.47 -17.74 4.08
N GLY A 347 21.75 -16.43 3.96
CA GLY A 347 22.48 -15.83 2.84
C GLY A 347 21.65 -15.76 1.54
N ILE A 348 20.32 -15.94 1.63
CA ILE A 348 19.42 -15.79 0.49
C ILE A 348 19.40 -14.32 0.08
N ASP A 349 19.30 -14.07 -1.24
CA ASP A 349 19.15 -12.69 -1.75
C ASP A 349 18.01 -11.96 -1.03
N PRO A 350 18.30 -10.81 -0.42
CA PRO A 350 17.30 -10.05 0.34
C PRO A 350 16.02 -9.75 -0.42
N ILE A 351 16.08 -9.44 -1.72
CA ILE A 351 14.90 -9.14 -2.54
C ILE A 351 13.96 -10.34 -2.60
N LEU A 352 14.48 -11.56 -2.74
CA LEU A 352 13.68 -12.77 -2.92
C LEU A 352 12.84 -13.15 -1.70
N LEU A 353 13.24 -12.70 -0.50
CA LEU A 353 12.49 -12.93 0.74
C LEU A 353 11.78 -11.68 1.24
N ALA A 354 12.49 -10.55 1.25
CA ALA A 354 11.99 -9.34 1.89
C ALA A 354 10.80 -8.72 1.15
N LEU A 355 10.86 -8.66 -0.19
CA LEU A 355 9.83 -8.01 -0.98
C LEU A 355 8.48 -8.76 -0.95
N PRO A 356 8.42 -10.09 -1.16
CA PRO A 356 7.16 -10.81 -1.03
C PRO A 356 6.63 -10.81 0.42
N ALA A 357 7.49 -10.84 1.45
CA ALA A 357 7.07 -10.72 2.85
C ALA A 357 6.50 -9.33 3.16
N ALA A 358 7.09 -8.26 2.61
CA ALA A 358 6.60 -6.90 2.74
C ALA A 358 5.19 -6.74 2.13
N TRP A 359 4.94 -7.30 0.96
CA TRP A 359 3.63 -7.31 0.34
C TRP A 359 2.63 -8.15 1.13
N ALA A 360 3.06 -9.32 1.61
CA ALA A 360 2.24 -10.19 2.44
C ALA A 360 1.70 -9.49 3.69
N ALA A 361 2.47 -8.58 4.30
CA ALA A 361 2.03 -7.80 5.45
C ALA A 361 0.84 -6.86 5.15
N SER A 362 0.53 -6.60 3.88
CA SER A 362 -0.64 -5.83 3.44
C SER A 362 -1.67 -6.66 2.68
N TRP A 363 -1.53 -7.99 2.67
CA TRP A 363 -2.35 -8.93 1.91
C TRP A 363 -3.33 -9.68 2.83
N GLY A 364 -4.23 -8.95 3.50
CA GLY A 364 -5.25 -9.53 4.39
C GLY A 364 -6.65 -9.20 3.89
N PHE A 365 -7.41 -10.21 3.42
CA PHE A 365 -8.68 -10.01 2.74
C PHE A 365 -9.87 -10.75 3.38
N MET A 366 -9.63 -11.62 4.38
CA MET A 366 -10.68 -12.44 4.95
C MET A 366 -11.57 -11.66 5.93
N LEU A 367 -10.98 -10.82 6.78
CA LEU A 367 -11.70 -10.20 7.88
C LEU A 367 -12.02 -8.71 7.63
N PRO A 368 -13.22 -8.24 8.03
CA PRO A 368 -13.55 -6.82 7.99
C PRO A 368 -12.59 -5.95 8.80
N SER A 369 -12.08 -6.48 9.92
CA SER A 369 -11.14 -5.77 10.81
C SER A 369 -9.69 -5.83 10.35
N GLY A 370 -9.34 -6.67 9.36
CA GLY A 370 -7.97 -6.87 8.90
C GLY A 370 -7.37 -5.60 8.29
N THR A 371 -8.15 -4.84 7.54
CA THR A 371 -7.70 -3.58 6.92
C THR A 371 -8.73 -2.47 7.02
N GLY A 372 -8.27 -1.19 6.97
CA GLY A 372 -9.18 -0.04 6.89
C GLY A 372 -10.14 -0.10 5.70
N PRO A 373 -9.69 -0.42 4.47
CA PRO A 373 -10.54 -0.69 3.32
C PRO A 373 -11.66 -1.70 3.58
N ASN A 374 -11.32 -2.84 4.17
CA ASN A 374 -12.29 -3.88 4.50
C ASN A 374 -13.37 -3.39 5.48
N ALA A 375 -12.96 -2.65 6.52
CA ALA A 375 -13.89 -2.10 7.50
C ALA A 375 -14.87 -1.10 6.86
N ILE A 376 -14.40 -0.22 5.97
CA ILE A 376 -15.22 0.75 5.25
C ILE A 376 -16.22 0.03 4.34
N ALA A 377 -15.76 -0.95 3.59
CA ALA A 377 -16.63 -1.73 2.70
C ALA A 377 -17.69 -2.51 3.48
N TRP A 378 -17.30 -3.12 4.60
CA TRP A 378 -18.21 -3.81 5.51
C TRP A 378 -19.29 -2.90 6.05
N ALA A 379 -18.93 -1.66 6.44
CA ALA A 379 -19.86 -0.67 6.99
C ALA A 379 -20.99 -0.26 6.01
N THR A 380 -20.85 -0.54 4.71
CA THR A 380 -21.91 -0.30 3.72
C THR A 380 -23.11 -1.24 3.87
N GLY A 381 -22.96 -2.37 4.58
CA GLY A 381 -23.99 -3.40 4.72
C GLY A 381 -24.21 -4.26 3.47
N HIS A 382 -23.39 -4.11 2.43
CA HIS A 382 -23.47 -4.90 1.18
C HIS A 382 -22.62 -6.17 1.17
N ILE A 383 -21.99 -6.54 2.28
CA ILE A 383 -21.08 -7.67 2.36
C ILE A 383 -21.63 -8.73 3.34
N ALA A 384 -21.76 -9.98 2.88
CA ALA A 384 -22.01 -11.13 3.74
C ALA A 384 -20.66 -11.71 4.23
N LEU A 385 -20.48 -11.85 5.55
CA LEU A 385 -19.24 -12.36 6.14
C LEU A 385 -18.79 -13.71 5.56
N PRO A 386 -19.64 -14.72 5.37
CA PRO A 386 -19.21 -15.99 4.80
C PRO A 386 -18.65 -15.86 3.37
N ARG A 387 -19.15 -14.90 2.59
CA ARG A 387 -18.65 -14.64 1.23
C ARG A 387 -17.34 -13.89 1.25
N MET A 388 -17.19 -12.93 2.18
CA MET A 388 -15.93 -12.23 2.36
C MET A 388 -14.83 -13.17 2.81
N LEU A 389 -15.10 -14.03 3.80
CA LEU A 389 -14.16 -15.08 4.25
C LEU A 389 -13.74 -15.99 3.09
N LYS A 390 -14.71 -16.45 2.28
CA LYS A 390 -14.41 -17.31 1.14
C LYS A 390 -13.60 -16.61 0.06
N ALA A 391 -13.95 -15.37 -0.29
CA ALA A 391 -13.24 -14.60 -1.30
C ALA A 391 -11.83 -14.25 -0.80
N GLY A 392 -11.71 -13.76 0.43
CA GLY A 392 -10.44 -13.45 1.07
C GLY A 392 -9.52 -14.67 1.12
N PHE A 393 -10.00 -15.79 1.63
CA PHE A 393 -9.22 -17.03 1.68
C PHE A 393 -8.67 -17.46 0.31
N LEU A 394 -9.50 -17.38 -0.75
CA LEU A 394 -9.05 -17.73 -2.10
C LEU A 394 -8.00 -16.76 -2.64
N ILE A 395 -8.13 -15.46 -2.33
CA ILE A 395 -7.17 -14.44 -2.73
C ILE A 395 -5.88 -14.59 -1.93
N ASP A 396 -5.95 -14.85 -0.63
CA ASP A 396 -4.80 -15.08 0.24
C ASP A 396 -4.01 -16.32 -0.21
N LEU A 397 -4.73 -17.40 -0.49
CA LEU A 397 -4.11 -18.64 -1.00
C LEU A 397 -3.45 -18.44 -2.37
N ALA A 398 -4.08 -17.69 -3.27
CA ALA A 398 -3.51 -17.36 -4.58
C ALA A 398 -2.36 -16.33 -4.46
N GLY A 399 -2.40 -15.46 -3.46
CA GLY A 399 -1.39 -14.44 -3.20
C GLY A 399 -0.02 -15.01 -2.88
N VAL A 400 0.04 -16.14 -2.16
CA VAL A 400 1.32 -16.77 -1.81
C VAL A 400 2.16 -17.09 -3.04
N PRO A 401 1.71 -17.95 -3.99
CA PRO A 401 2.49 -18.24 -5.19
C PRO A 401 2.61 -17.02 -6.12
N LEU A 402 1.63 -16.12 -6.14
CA LEU A 402 1.68 -14.93 -6.97
C LEU A 402 2.80 -13.98 -6.55
N MET A 403 2.89 -13.63 -5.26
CA MET A 403 3.91 -12.71 -4.77
C MET A 403 5.32 -13.30 -4.87
N VAL A 404 5.49 -14.53 -4.43
CA VAL A 404 6.79 -15.22 -4.52
C VAL A 404 7.18 -15.41 -5.98
N GLY A 405 6.29 -15.95 -6.81
CA GLY A 405 6.56 -16.20 -8.23
C GLY A 405 6.86 -14.92 -9.01
N MET A 406 6.15 -13.82 -8.74
CA MET A 406 6.39 -12.54 -9.41
C MET A 406 7.77 -11.98 -9.08
N VAL A 407 8.18 -11.98 -7.80
CA VAL A 407 9.51 -11.49 -7.40
C VAL A 407 10.60 -12.35 -8.02
N TRP A 408 10.48 -13.67 -7.96
CA TRP A 408 11.47 -14.58 -8.50
C TRP A 408 11.57 -14.49 -10.02
N LEU A 409 10.44 -14.36 -10.72
CA LEU A 409 10.40 -14.18 -12.16
C LEU A 409 11.11 -12.88 -12.58
N ILE A 410 10.76 -11.77 -11.93
CA ILE A 410 11.33 -10.46 -12.27
C ILE A 410 12.83 -10.42 -11.93
N ALA A 411 13.23 -10.94 -10.77
CA ALA A 411 14.64 -11.03 -10.41
C ALA A 411 15.45 -11.84 -11.44
N ALA A 412 14.89 -12.93 -11.94
CA ALA A 412 15.53 -13.74 -12.98
C ALA A 412 15.58 -13.05 -14.38
N LEU A 413 14.73 -12.06 -14.62
CA LEU A 413 14.71 -11.30 -15.89
C LEU A 413 15.64 -10.07 -15.87
N ILE A 414 15.89 -9.52 -14.68
CA ILE A 414 16.70 -8.30 -14.50
C ILE A 414 18.15 -8.62 -14.15
N GLY A 415 18.39 -9.73 -13.43
CA GLY A 415 19.71 -10.20 -13.03
C GLY A 415 20.27 -11.15 -14.01
#